data_bf19c5682574ef2ff18ab5e3788e08d3
#
_entry.id   bf19c5682574ef2ff18ab5e3788e08d3
#
_cell.length_a   1.000
_cell.length_b   1.000
_cell.length_c   1.000
_cell.angle_alpha   90.00
_cell.angle_beta   90.00
_cell.angle_gamma   90.00
#
_symmetry.space_group_name_H-M   'P 1'
#
loop_
_entity.id
_entity.type
_entity.pdbx_description
1 polymer ?
#
loop_
_entity_poly.entity_id
_entity_poly.type
_entity_poly.pdbx_seq_one_letter_code
_entity_poly.pdbx_strand_id
1 'polypeptide(L)'
;MKSFFSKKSILGTMAVAAVCMLGTSNAQAQEFTIQGDLVSSYVWRGIYQGGAASFQPTLGFSVGNFSLTAWGSTSLSESNKEIDLTAAYKFGEAGPTLSVATLWWDGQADVANGELTNNYFHFKSGDTGHHFEAGLAYTLPVEKFPLSIAWYTMFAGADRKMTDKGEEKQAYSSYVELNYPFSVKGVDLNATCGVVPYETPQYNVNGFAVTNLALKATKAINFNDKFSLPIFVQAIWNPRLEDAHLVFGVTLRP
;
A
#
# COMPACT_ATOMS: atom_id res chain seq x y z
N MET A 1 -15.81 -11.67 -37.34
CA MET A 1 -15.15 -12.24 -36.19
C MET A 1 -14.78 -11.10 -35.27
N LYS A 2 -15.59 -10.81 -34.23
CA LYS A 2 -15.37 -9.70 -33.31
C LYS A 2 -14.57 -10.24 -32.13
N SER A 3 -13.34 -9.74 -31.95
CA SER A 3 -12.45 -10.04 -30.84
C SER A 3 -13.04 -9.45 -29.55
N PHE A 4 -13.44 -10.32 -28.63
CA PHE A 4 -13.75 -10.00 -27.24
C PHE A 4 -12.42 -9.90 -26.48
N PHE A 5 -11.80 -8.74 -26.45
CA PHE A 5 -10.79 -8.46 -25.44
C PHE A 5 -11.50 -8.08 -24.15
N SER A 6 -11.48 -9.03 -23.22
CA SER A 6 -11.92 -8.83 -21.84
C SER A 6 -11.05 -7.78 -21.16
N LYS A 7 -11.66 -6.64 -20.77
CA LYS A 7 -11.04 -5.54 -19.99
C LYS A 7 -10.81 -5.89 -18.51
N LYS A 8 -10.32 -7.09 -18.20
CA LYS A 8 -10.20 -7.59 -16.82
C LYS A 8 -8.76 -7.85 -16.42
N SER A 9 -7.85 -6.89 -16.53
CA SER A 9 -6.58 -7.06 -15.81
C SER A 9 -5.70 -5.82 -15.81
N ILE A 10 -6.14 -4.74 -15.19
CA ILE A 10 -5.23 -3.67 -14.80
C ILE A 10 -5.48 -3.44 -13.32
N LEU A 11 -4.90 -4.25 -12.47
CA LEU A 11 -4.83 -3.99 -11.04
C LEU A 11 -3.85 -4.96 -10.37
N GLY A 12 -2.61 -4.67 -10.53
CA GLY A 12 -1.55 -5.32 -9.78
C GLY A 12 -0.79 -4.28 -8.99
N THR A 13 -0.94 -4.33 -7.71
CA THR A 13 -0.01 -3.81 -6.74
C THR A 13 0.02 -2.29 -6.57
N MET A 14 -1.03 -1.78 -6.03
CA MET A 14 -0.91 -0.70 -5.06
C MET A 14 -1.44 -1.23 -3.76
N ALA A 15 -0.57 -1.37 -2.79
CA ALA A 15 -0.98 -1.66 -1.44
C ALA A 15 -2.16 -0.75 -1.09
N VAL A 16 -3.28 -1.36 -0.78
CA VAL A 16 -4.46 -0.77 -0.15
C VAL A 16 -5.45 0.03 -1.02
N ALA A 17 -5.07 0.75 -2.06
CA ALA A 17 -6.03 1.59 -2.80
C ALA A 17 -6.77 0.90 -3.96
N ALA A 18 -6.41 -0.31 -4.36
CA ALA A 18 -6.86 -0.90 -5.62
C ALA A 18 -7.88 -2.06 -5.52
N VAL A 19 -8.33 -2.43 -4.32
CA VAL A 19 -9.30 -3.55 -4.15
C VAL A 19 -10.76 -3.16 -4.46
N CYS A 20 -11.04 -1.89 -4.77
CA CYS A 20 -12.41 -1.39 -4.89
C CYS A 20 -12.90 -1.10 -6.30
N MET A 21 -12.61 -1.91 -7.31
CA MET A 21 -13.25 -1.72 -8.60
C MET A 21 -13.76 -3.02 -9.19
N LEU A 22 -14.98 -3.41 -8.86
CA LEU A 22 -15.92 -4.16 -9.72
C LEU A 22 -17.27 -4.23 -8.98
N GLY A 23 -18.18 -3.31 -9.26
CA GLY A 23 -19.57 -3.41 -8.87
C GLY A 23 -20.44 -3.48 -10.11
N THR A 24 -21.10 -4.59 -10.33
CA THR A 24 -22.30 -4.67 -11.17
C THR A 24 -23.49 -4.98 -10.30
N SER A 25 -24.57 -4.27 -10.55
CA SER A 25 -25.83 -4.23 -9.84
C SER A 25 -26.50 -5.61 -9.63
N ASN A 26 -27.18 -5.77 -8.46
CA ASN A 26 -28.21 -6.74 -8.13
C ASN A 26 -27.78 -8.20 -7.86
N ALA A 27 -27.21 -8.39 -6.80
CA ALA A 27 -26.87 -9.33 -5.77
C ALA A 27 -25.48 -8.93 -5.30
N GLN A 28 -25.33 -8.54 -4.05
CA GLN A 28 -24.01 -8.19 -3.50
C GLN A 28 -23.16 -9.47 -3.52
N ALA A 29 -22.49 -9.71 -4.66
CA ALA A 29 -21.60 -10.83 -4.79
C ALA A 29 -20.46 -10.64 -3.77
N GLN A 30 -20.26 -11.64 -2.95
CA GLN A 30 -19.10 -11.73 -2.07
C GLN A 30 -17.92 -12.15 -2.93
N GLU A 31 -16.82 -11.44 -2.81
CA GLU A 31 -15.57 -11.75 -3.53
C GLU A 31 -14.44 -11.96 -2.54
N PHE A 32 -13.70 -13.04 -2.74
CA PHE A 32 -12.48 -13.34 -1.99
C PHE A 32 -11.27 -13.16 -2.90
N THR A 33 -10.25 -12.48 -2.40
CA THR A 33 -8.96 -12.31 -3.08
C THR A 33 -7.89 -13.05 -2.30
N ILE A 34 -7.12 -13.88 -2.99
CA ILE A 34 -5.90 -14.51 -2.48
C ILE A 34 -4.79 -14.18 -3.46
N GLN A 35 -3.73 -13.56 -2.97
CA GLN A 35 -2.58 -13.17 -3.79
C GLN A 35 -1.30 -13.25 -2.95
N GLY A 36 -0.17 -13.50 -3.60
CA GLY A 36 1.14 -13.37 -2.97
C GLY A 36 2.13 -12.76 -3.95
N ASP A 37 2.79 -11.68 -3.56
CA ASP A 37 3.88 -11.11 -4.32
C ASP A 37 5.22 -11.59 -3.75
N LEU A 38 6.11 -12.07 -4.62
CA LEU A 38 7.51 -12.30 -4.28
C LEU A 38 8.30 -11.15 -4.87
N VAL A 39 8.95 -10.37 -4.02
CA VAL A 39 9.67 -9.15 -4.39
C VAL A 39 11.15 -9.25 -4.01
N SER A 40 12.02 -8.62 -4.80
CA SER A 40 13.46 -8.61 -4.53
C SER A 40 13.84 -7.79 -3.29
N SER A 41 13.01 -6.80 -2.95
CA SER A 41 13.13 -5.99 -1.74
C SER A 41 11.80 -5.29 -1.45
N TYR A 42 11.58 -4.89 -0.18
CA TYR A 42 10.40 -4.15 0.21
C TYR A 42 10.71 -2.67 0.35
N VAL A 43 9.99 -1.84 -0.38
CA VAL A 43 10.05 -0.37 -0.30
C VAL A 43 8.64 0.17 -0.05
N TRP A 44 8.44 0.84 1.08
CA TRP A 44 7.16 1.42 1.48
C TRP A 44 7.19 2.94 1.33
N ARG A 45 6.35 3.50 0.45
CA ARG A 45 6.23 4.96 0.22
C ARG A 45 7.57 5.66 -0.04
N GLY A 46 8.47 4.97 -0.75
CA GLY A 46 9.83 5.43 -1.04
C GLY A 46 10.85 5.17 0.07
N ILE A 47 10.45 4.52 1.16
CA ILE A 47 11.33 4.17 2.28
C ILE A 47 11.65 2.68 2.22
N TYR A 48 12.93 2.38 2.23
CA TYR A 48 13.43 1.00 2.24
C TYR A 48 13.15 0.29 3.56
N GLN A 49 12.50 -0.86 3.51
CA GLN A 49 12.08 -1.61 4.67
C GLN A 49 12.92 -2.86 4.96
N GLY A 50 13.84 -3.22 4.06
CA GLY A 50 14.74 -4.35 4.26
C GLY A 50 15.38 -4.85 2.97
N GLY A 51 16.63 -5.37 3.09
CA GLY A 51 17.54 -5.72 1.99
C GLY A 51 17.30 -7.06 1.34
N ALA A 52 16.41 -7.85 1.88
CA ALA A 52 16.18 -9.18 1.39
C ALA A 52 14.90 -9.29 0.58
N ALA A 53 14.86 -10.34 -0.26
CA ALA A 53 13.63 -10.73 -0.92
C ALA A 53 12.53 -10.96 0.13
N SER A 54 11.32 -10.52 -0.19
CA SER A 54 10.18 -10.63 0.71
C SER A 54 8.99 -11.29 0.02
N PHE A 55 8.25 -12.09 0.78
CA PHE A 55 6.96 -12.61 0.38
C PHE A 55 5.84 -11.75 0.98
N GLN A 56 4.93 -11.27 0.14
CA GLN A 56 3.88 -10.32 0.50
C GLN A 56 2.49 -10.89 0.20
N PRO A 57 1.92 -11.69 1.13
CA PRO A 57 0.59 -12.25 0.97
C PRO A 57 -0.50 -11.20 1.14
N THR A 58 -1.59 -11.36 0.38
CA THR A 58 -2.82 -10.59 0.50
C THR A 58 -4.01 -11.54 0.59
N LEU A 59 -4.86 -11.31 1.58
CA LEU A 59 -6.18 -11.94 1.72
C LEU A 59 -7.23 -10.83 1.75
N GLY A 60 -8.14 -10.84 0.79
CA GLY A 60 -9.20 -9.84 0.66
C GLY A 60 -10.59 -10.46 0.73
N PHE A 61 -11.52 -9.71 1.28
CA PHE A 61 -12.96 -9.98 1.22
C PHE A 61 -13.68 -8.69 0.85
N SER A 62 -14.61 -8.75 -0.09
CA SER A 62 -15.45 -7.60 -0.44
C SER A 62 -16.92 -8.00 -0.60
N VAL A 63 -17.80 -7.07 -0.24
CA VAL A 63 -19.25 -7.18 -0.40
C VAL A 63 -19.83 -5.80 -0.68
N GLY A 64 -20.45 -5.62 -1.85
CA GLY A 64 -20.90 -4.29 -2.30
C GLY A 64 -19.75 -3.29 -2.33
N ASN A 65 -19.91 -2.20 -1.60
CA ASN A 65 -18.92 -1.12 -1.51
C ASN A 65 -17.93 -1.27 -0.34
N PHE A 66 -18.08 -2.31 0.47
CA PHE A 66 -17.23 -2.56 1.62
C PHE A 66 -16.15 -3.60 1.30
N SER A 67 -14.94 -3.41 1.81
CA SER A 67 -13.84 -4.38 1.73
C SER A 67 -13.06 -4.48 3.03
N LEU A 68 -12.55 -5.69 3.27
CA LEU A 68 -11.56 -6.00 4.30
C LEU A 68 -10.35 -6.62 3.63
N THR A 69 -9.16 -6.17 4.00
CA THR A 69 -7.90 -6.70 3.46
C THR A 69 -6.93 -6.97 4.61
N ALA A 70 -6.38 -8.18 4.64
CA ALA A 70 -5.19 -8.50 5.40
C ALA A 70 -4.02 -8.58 4.41
N TRP A 71 -3.00 -7.78 4.64
CA TRP A 71 -1.76 -7.78 3.88
C TRP A 71 -0.59 -8.01 4.82
N GLY A 72 0.46 -8.60 4.33
CA GLY A 72 1.66 -8.74 5.12
C GLY A 72 2.92 -8.71 4.27
N SER A 73 4.07 -8.58 4.91
CA SER A 73 5.38 -8.72 4.30
C SER A 73 6.29 -9.50 5.25
N THR A 74 6.94 -10.53 4.72
CA THR A 74 7.92 -11.32 5.47
C THR A 74 9.19 -11.40 4.65
N SER A 75 10.29 -10.92 5.21
CA SER A 75 11.62 -11.08 4.62
C SER A 75 12.03 -12.55 4.64
N LEU A 76 12.67 -13.02 3.56
CA LEU A 76 13.12 -14.41 3.44
C LEU A 76 14.45 -14.69 4.16
N SER A 77 15.19 -13.66 4.55
CA SER A 77 16.50 -13.81 5.21
C SER A 77 16.73 -12.92 6.43
N GLU A 78 15.81 -11.98 6.69
CA GLU A 78 15.86 -11.05 7.82
C GLU A 78 14.64 -11.26 8.72
N SER A 79 14.69 -10.80 9.95
CA SER A 79 13.56 -10.92 10.89
C SER A 79 12.47 -9.88 10.69
N ASN A 80 12.48 -9.15 9.58
CA ASN A 80 11.50 -8.09 9.31
C ASN A 80 10.19 -8.66 8.81
N LYS A 81 9.11 -8.32 9.48
CA LYS A 81 7.75 -8.64 9.02
C LYS A 81 6.79 -7.50 9.32
N GLU A 82 5.73 -7.44 8.54
CA GLU A 82 4.65 -6.48 8.65
C GLU A 82 3.31 -7.18 8.48
N ILE A 83 2.31 -6.75 9.22
CA ILE A 83 0.92 -7.24 9.12
C ILE A 83 -0.01 -6.04 9.19
N ASP A 84 -0.75 -5.83 8.11
CA ASP A 84 -1.70 -4.74 7.97
C ASP A 84 -3.13 -5.28 7.83
N LEU A 85 -4.06 -4.68 8.54
CA LEU A 85 -5.49 -4.92 8.36
C LEU A 85 -6.16 -3.63 7.95
N THR A 86 -6.88 -3.67 6.83
CA THR A 86 -7.56 -2.49 6.27
C THR A 86 -9.05 -2.79 6.09
N ALA A 87 -9.88 -1.89 6.58
CA ALA A 87 -11.31 -1.80 6.23
C ALA A 87 -11.50 -0.57 5.34
N ALA A 88 -12.25 -0.72 4.23
CA ALA A 88 -12.52 0.39 3.34
C ALA A 88 -13.97 0.38 2.84
N TYR A 89 -14.46 1.57 2.52
CA TYR A 89 -15.79 1.78 1.94
C TYR A 89 -15.70 2.78 0.77
N LYS A 90 -16.20 2.37 -0.39
CA LYS A 90 -16.28 3.19 -1.59
C LYS A 90 -17.67 3.82 -1.72
N PHE A 91 -17.74 5.13 -1.87
CA PHE A 91 -18.99 5.87 -1.97
C PHE A 91 -19.51 5.91 -3.42
N GLY A 92 -20.29 4.89 -3.79
CA GLY A 92 -20.82 4.74 -5.15
C GLY A 92 -19.74 4.34 -6.18
N GLU A 93 -20.10 4.32 -7.46
CA GLU A 93 -19.21 3.82 -8.54
C GLU A 93 -18.01 4.76 -8.80
N ALA A 94 -18.25 6.06 -8.82
CA ALA A 94 -17.25 7.09 -9.11
C ALA A 94 -16.88 7.94 -7.88
N GLY A 95 -17.31 7.56 -6.69
CA GLY A 95 -17.06 8.31 -5.47
C GLY A 95 -15.71 8.00 -4.82
N PRO A 96 -15.36 8.74 -3.76
CA PRO A 96 -14.15 8.49 -3.01
C PRO A 96 -14.22 7.18 -2.22
N THR A 97 -13.06 6.68 -1.83
CA THR A 97 -12.91 5.56 -0.90
C THR A 97 -12.34 6.07 0.41
N LEU A 98 -13.04 5.79 1.51
CA LEU A 98 -12.56 6.02 2.87
C LEU A 98 -12.01 4.70 3.40
N SER A 99 -10.89 4.73 4.09
CA SER A 99 -10.28 3.54 4.72
C SER A 99 -9.79 3.83 6.13
N VAL A 100 -9.74 2.77 6.93
CA VAL A 100 -9.04 2.74 8.21
C VAL A 100 -8.19 1.47 8.21
N ALA A 101 -6.93 1.63 8.56
CA ALA A 101 -5.97 0.55 8.62
C ALA A 101 -5.25 0.51 9.97
N THR A 102 -4.80 -0.67 10.35
CA THR A 102 -3.75 -0.86 11.35
C THR A 102 -2.52 -1.41 10.64
N LEU A 103 -1.40 -0.74 10.80
CA LEU A 103 -0.09 -1.11 10.28
C LEU A 103 0.75 -1.57 11.48
N TRP A 104 1.36 -2.74 11.38
CA TRP A 104 2.18 -3.27 12.45
C TRP A 104 3.49 -3.84 11.90
N TRP A 105 4.59 -3.23 12.30
CA TRP A 105 5.94 -3.67 11.96
C TRP A 105 6.56 -4.41 13.15
N ASP A 106 7.07 -5.61 12.89
CA ASP A 106 7.83 -6.39 13.86
C ASP A 106 9.14 -5.69 14.26
N GLY A 107 9.42 -5.59 15.55
CA GLY A 107 10.63 -4.95 16.05
C GLY A 107 10.59 -3.42 16.13
N GLN A 108 9.53 -2.77 15.67
CA GLN A 108 9.26 -1.36 15.96
C GLN A 108 8.56 -1.26 17.31
N ALA A 109 9.33 -0.89 18.24
CA ALA A 109 9.18 -0.46 19.61
C ALA A 109 7.77 -0.39 20.20
N ASP A 110 7.35 -1.47 20.75
CA ASP A 110 6.60 -1.43 21.99
C ASP A 110 7.63 -1.33 23.12
N VAL A 111 8.00 -0.14 23.57
CA VAL A 111 8.95 0.04 24.67
C VAL A 111 8.20 0.20 25.97
N ALA A 112 7.61 -0.88 26.46
CA ALA A 112 7.20 -0.94 27.85
C ALA A 112 8.42 -1.24 28.73
N ASN A 113 8.77 -0.32 29.62
CA ASN A 113 9.87 -0.48 30.58
C ASN A 113 11.27 -0.69 29.96
N GLY A 114 11.53 -0.21 28.74
CA GLY A 114 12.82 -0.38 28.06
C GLY A 114 13.01 -1.73 27.36
N GLU A 115 12.00 -2.58 27.33
CA GLU A 115 11.98 -3.84 26.59
C GLU A 115 11.12 -3.72 25.36
N LEU A 116 11.64 -4.20 24.21
CA LEU A 116 10.87 -4.34 22.98
C LEU A 116 9.87 -5.48 23.16
N THR A 117 8.59 -5.16 23.21
CA THR A 117 7.53 -6.17 23.24
C THR A 117 6.95 -6.33 21.84
N ASN A 118 7.29 -7.42 21.19
CA ASN A 118 6.82 -7.74 19.84
C ASN A 118 5.46 -8.45 19.91
N ASN A 119 4.44 -7.77 20.46
CA ASN A 119 3.12 -8.33 20.73
C ASN A 119 2.06 -7.71 19.82
N TYR A 120 1.68 -8.44 18.77
CA TYR A 120 0.64 -8.01 17.82
C TYR A 120 -0.71 -7.66 18.51
N PHE A 121 -1.09 -8.35 19.57
CA PHE A 121 -2.38 -8.10 20.25
C PHE A 121 -2.32 -7.02 21.34
N HIS A 122 -1.23 -6.28 21.43
CA HIS A 122 -1.10 -5.18 22.35
C HIS A 122 -1.62 -3.87 21.74
N PHE A 123 -2.84 -3.49 22.10
CA PHE A 123 -3.53 -2.29 21.56
C PHE A 123 -3.63 -1.14 22.57
N LYS A 124 -2.91 -1.21 23.70
CA LYS A 124 -2.98 -0.18 24.75
C LYS A 124 -2.39 1.14 24.25
N SER A 125 -3.16 2.22 24.39
CA SER A 125 -2.74 3.56 23.98
C SER A 125 -1.43 3.98 24.69
N GLY A 126 -0.47 4.45 23.89
CA GLY A 126 0.85 4.89 24.36
C GLY A 126 1.91 3.79 24.38
N ASP A 127 1.52 2.51 24.38
CA ASP A 127 2.45 1.38 24.46
C ASP A 127 2.34 0.43 23.26
N THR A 128 1.40 0.66 22.34
CA THR A 128 1.16 -0.21 21.18
C THR A 128 2.20 0.01 20.08
N GLY A 129 2.63 -1.07 19.41
CA GLY A 129 3.41 -1.00 18.17
C GLY A 129 2.56 -0.74 16.91
N HIS A 130 1.23 -0.73 17.02
CA HIS A 130 0.34 -0.44 15.91
C HIS A 130 0.31 1.04 15.54
N HIS A 131 0.30 1.32 14.24
CA HIS A 131 -0.04 2.62 13.68
C HIS A 131 -1.45 2.54 13.09
N PHE A 132 -2.36 3.38 13.56
CA PHE A 132 -3.72 3.44 13.03
C PHE A 132 -3.79 4.56 12.00
N GLU A 133 -4.07 4.20 10.75
CA GLU A 133 -4.09 5.13 9.62
C GLU A 133 -5.50 5.29 9.05
N ALA A 134 -5.92 6.53 8.82
CA ALA A 134 -7.08 6.87 8.02
C ALA A 134 -6.64 7.23 6.61
N GLY A 135 -7.39 6.77 5.61
CA GLY A 135 -7.13 7.05 4.20
C GLY A 135 -8.35 7.59 3.49
N LEU A 136 -8.14 8.54 2.59
CA LEU A 136 -9.13 9.04 1.64
C LEU A 136 -8.53 9.01 0.25
N ALA A 137 -9.12 8.22 -0.65
CA ALA A 137 -8.66 8.09 -2.02
C ALA A 137 -9.75 8.44 -3.02
N TYR A 138 -9.38 9.05 -4.13
CA TYR A 138 -10.27 9.38 -5.22
C TYR A 138 -9.57 9.22 -6.57
N THR A 139 -10.24 8.55 -7.50
CA THR A 139 -9.78 8.45 -8.89
C THR A 139 -10.68 9.31 -9.77
N LEU A 140 -10.08 10.19 -10.56
CA LEU A 140 -10.83 11.02 -11.49
C LEU A 140 -11.59 10.11 -12.48
N PRO A 141 -12.92 10.29 -12.67
CA PRO A 141 -13.73 9.48 -13.57
C PRO A 141 -13.55 9.94 -15.03
N VAL A 142 -12.30 10.11 -15.45
CA VAL A 142 -11.93 10.54 -16.81
C VAL A 142 -11.20 9.40 -17.49
N GLU A 143 -11.84 8.73 -18.45
CA GLU A 143 -11.31 7.52 -19.09
C GLU A 143 -9.89 7.68 -19.65
N LYS A 144 -9.60 8.84 -20.25
CA LYS A 144 -8.28 9.13 -20.84
C LYS A 144 -7.25 9.71 -19.85
N PHE A 145 -7.68 10.02 -18.63
CA PHE A 145 -6.84 10.60 -17.59
C PHE A 145 -7.25 10.07 -16.21
N PRO A 146 -7.05 8.77 -15.94
CA PRO A 146 -7.47 8.12 -14.71
C PRO A 146 -6.50 8.41 -13.55
N LEU A 147 -6.24 9.69 -13.26
CA LEU A 147 -5.39 10.10 -12.16
C LEU A 147 -6.07 9.78 -10.83
N SER A 148 -5.37 9.09 -9.96
CA SER A 148 -5.77 8.85 -8.58
C SER A 148 -4.99 9.76 -7.63
N ILE A 149 -5.68 10.27 -6.62
CA ILE A 149 -5.09 10.95 -5.47
C ILE A 149 -5.52 10.23 -4.20
N ALA A 150 -4.59 10.04 -3.28
CA ALA A 150 -4.86 9.47 -1.97
C ALA A 150 -4.16 10.28 -0.88
N TRP A 151 -4.84 10.45 0.25
CA TRP A 151 -4.30 11.06 1.46
C TRP A 151 -4.41 10.07 2.61
N TYR A 152 -3.31 9.85 3.30
CA TYR A 152 -3.21 8.97 4.46
C TYR A 152 -2.70 9.76 5.66
N THR A 153 -3.25 9.47 6.84
CA THR A 153 -2.82 10.10 8.11
C THR A 153 -2.84 9.08 9.23
N MET A 154 -1.75 8.93 9.93
CA MET A 154 -1.65 8.12 11.14
C MET A 154 -2.26 8.88 12.31
N PHE A 155 -3.49 8.53 12.70
CA PHE A 155 -4.25 9.30 13.67
C PHE A 155 -4.13 8.80 15.12
N ALA A 156 -3.58 7.60 15.32
CA ALA A 156 -3.40 6.99 16.64
C ALA A 156 -2.27 5.94 16.61
N GLY A 157 -1.89 5.46 17.79
CA GLY A 157 -0.91 4.38 17.97
C GLY A 157 0.51 4.90 18.14
N ALA A 158 1.46 4.19 17.53
CA ALA A 158 2.90 4.41 17.70
C ALA A 158 3.47 5.62 16.95
N ASP A 159 2.67 6.31 16.15
CA ASP A 159 3.09 7.54 15.45
C ASP A 159 3.19 8.72 16.42
N ARG A 160 4.32 8.82 17.12
CA ARG A 160 4.54 9.76 18.23
C ARG A 160 5.67 10.72 17.92
N LYS A 161 5.57 11.94 18.46
CA LYS A 161 6.64 12.94 18.45
C LYS A 161 6.81 13.61 19.78
N MET A 162 8.04 14.01 20.09
CA MET A 162 8.34 14.85 21.24
C MET A 162 8.09 16.32 20.92
N THR A 163 7.45 17.03 21.83
CA THR A 163 7.30 18.48 21.77
C THR A 163 8.53 19.17 22.38
N ASP A 164 8.68 20.48 22.14
CA ASP A 164 9.74 21.30 22.73
C ASP A 164 9.71 21.31 24.27
N LYS A 165 8.57 20.94 24.86
CA LYS A 165 8.41 20.80 26.31
C LYS A 165 8.75 19.42 26.86
N GLY A 166 9.21 18.50 26.00
CA GLY A 166 9.50 17.12 26.37
C GLY A 166 8.25 16.25 26.59
N GLU A 167 7.08 16.68 26.09
CA GLU A 167 5.86 15.88 26.13
C GLU A 167 5.73 15.06 24.83
N GLU A 168 5.36 13.82 24.99
CA GLU A 168 5.06 12.94 23.84
C GLU A 168 3.63 13.19 23.34
N LYS A 169 3.46 13.39 22.01
CA LYS A 169 2.16 13.60 21.37
C LYS A 169 2.04 12.80 20.09
N GLN A 170 0.79 12.58 19.65
CA GLN A 170 0.51 12.02 18.32
C GLN A 170 1.11 12.95 17.25
N ALA A 171 1.86 12.34 16.29
CA ALA A 171 2.53 13.12 15.24
C ALA A 171 1.61 13.47 14.08
N TYR A 172 0.57 12.65 13.84
CA TYR A 172 -0.34 12.74 12.69
C TYR A 172 0.41 12.67 11.37
N SER A 173 1.41 11.80 11.30
CA SER A 173 2.20 11.61 10.10
C SER A 173 1.32 11.37 8.89
N SER A 174 1.48 12.21 7.85
CA SER A 174 0.62 12.18 6.67
C SER A 174 1.44 11.98 5.40
N TYR A 175 0.80 11.32 4.44
CA TYR A 175 1.37 11.04 3.12
C TYR A 175 0.29 11.24 2.06
N VAL A 176 0.63 11.92 0.98
CA VAL A 176 -0.24 12.13 -0.18
C VAL A 176 0.40 11.49 -1.38
N GLU A 177 -0.40 10.75 -2.15
CA GLU A 177 0.07 10.03 -3.31
C GLU A 177 -0.78 10.33 -4.54
N LEU A 178 -0.13 10.59 -5.64
CA LEU A 178 -0.69 10.66 -6.98
C LEU A 178 -0.28 9.41 -7.75
N ASN A 179 -1.22 8.78 -8.44
CA ASN A 179 -0.96 7.63 -9.30
C ASN A 179 -1.60 7.81 -10.65
N TYR A 180 -0.84 7.52 -11.69
CA TYR A 180 -1.28 7.61 -13.07
C TYR A 180 -0.99 6.30 -13.81
N PRO A 181 -1.98 5.42 -13.99
CA PRO A 181 -1.85 4.20 -14.77
C PRO A 181 -1.97 4.50 -16.27
N PHE A 182 -1.13 3.87 -17.07
CA PHE A 182 -1.18 3.91 -18.53
C PHE A 182 -0.56 2.64 -19.12
N SER A 183 -0.76 2.38 -20.41
CA SER A 183 -0.20 1.20 -21.08
C SER A 183 0.55 1.58 -22.33
N VAL A 184 1.70 0.95 -22.55
CA VAL A 184 2.52 1.14 -23.76
C VAL A 184 2.89 -0.23 -24.33
N LYS A 185 2.48 -0.50 -25.56
CA LYS A 185 2.81 -1.74 -26.29
C LYS A 185 2.55 -3.03 -25.51
N GLY A 186 1.45 -3.08 -24.74
CA GLY A 186 1.07 -4.25 -23.96
C GLY A 186 1.87 -4.45 -22.66
N VAL A 187 2.54 -3.41 -22.20
CA VAL A 187 3.11 -3.30 -20.86
C VAL A 187 2.25 -2.30 -20.08
N ASP A 188 1.77 -2.69 -18.91
CA ASP A 188 1.04 -1.82 -18.01
C ASP A 188 2.02 -1.04 -17.15
N LEU A 189 1.87 0.27 -17.15
CA LEU A 189 2.74 1.21 -16.45
C LEU A 189 1.93 1.96 -15.38
N ASN A 190 2.57 2.25 -14.24
CA ASN A 190 2.02 3.14 -13.24
C ASN A 190 3.10 4.13 -12.78
N ALA A 191 2.83 5.41 -12.99
CA ALA A 191 3.68 6.48 -12.46
C ALA A 191 3.12 6.93 -11.11
N THR A 192 3.99 7.04 -10.11
CA THR A 192 3.64 7.44 -8.74
C THR A 192 4.43 8.66 -8.33
N CYS A 193 3.76 9.62 -7.69
CA CYS A 193 4.39 10.74 -6.99
C CYS A 193 3.83 10.83 -5.58
N GLY A 194 4.68 10.61 -4.58
CA GLY A 194 4.32 10.64 -3.17
C GLY A 194 5.03 11.76 -2.42
N VAL A 195 4.27 12.48 -1.61
CA VAL A 195 4.76 13.62 -0.84
C VAL A 195 4.34 13.53 0.62
N VAL A 196 5.18 14.04 1.49
CA VAL A 196 4.89 14.28 2.90
C VAL A 196 4.63 15.78 3.06
N PRO A 197 3.43 16.21 3.50
CA PRO A 197 3.04 17.62 3.44
C PRO A 197 3.67 18.50 4.51
N TYR A 198 4.15 17.93 5.61
CA TYR A 198 4.73 18.65 6.74
C TYR A 198 5.69 17.76 7.54
N GLU A 199 6.35 18.36 8.53
CA GLU A 199 7.27 17.66 9.42
C GLU A 199 6.63 16.45 10.08
N THR A 200 7.31 15.29 10.01
CA THR A 200 6.86 14.05 10.62
C THR A 200 8.03 13.09 10.87
N PRO A 201 8.06 12.42 12.04
CA PRO A 201 9.08 11.44 12.36
C PRO A 201 8.98 10.17 11.51
N GLN A 202 7.77 9.72 11.15
CA GLN A 202 7.56 8.49 10.41
C GLN A 202 8.27 8.47 9.05
N TYR A 203 8.39 9.62 8.40
CA TYR A 203 9.06 9.76 7.10
C TYR A 203 10.43 10.45 7.22
N ASN A 204 10.89 10.73 8.43
CA ASN A 204 12.15 11.44 8.71
C ASN A 204 12.27 12.75 7.92
N VAL A 205 11.22 13.55 7.93
CA VAL A 205 11.18 14.85 7.25
C VAL A 205 10.88 15.98 8.23
N ASN A 206 11.46 17.15 7.98
CA ASN A 206 11.31 18.36 8.80
C ASN A 206 10.49 19.46 8.10
N GLY A 207 9.61 19.06 7.18
CA GLY A 207 8.76 19.95 6.38
C GLY A 207 8.19 19.22 5.18
N PHE A 208 7.71 19.97 4.19
CA PHE A 208 7.26 19.38 2.93
C PHE A 208 8.42 18.65 2.23
N ALA A 209 8.16 17.43 1.77
CA ALA A 209 9.13 16.64 1.03
C ALA A 209 8.46 15.73 -0.01
N VAL A 210 9.13 15.55 -1.16
CA VAL A 210 8.84 14.46 -2.09
C VAL A 210 9.64 13.26 -1.62
N THR A 211 8.95 12.17 -1.25
CA THR A 211 9.57 10.97 -0.70
C THR A 211 9.47 9.76 -1.61
N ASN A 212 8.63 9.83 -2.65
CA ASN A 212 8.40 8.69 -3.54
C ASN A 212 8.12 9.15 -4.97
N LEU A 213 9.08 8.96 -5.86
CA LEU A 213 8.87 9.03 -7.30
C LEU A 213 9.11 7.65 -7.87
N ALA A 214 8.07 7.02 -8.42
CA ALA A 214 8.21 5.66 -8.91
C ALA A 214 7.57 5.45 -10.28
N LEU A 215 8.15 4.51 -11.03
CA LEU A 215 7.58 3.98 -12.26
C LEU A 215 7.59 2.46 -12.17
N LYS A 216 6.40 1.86 -12.13
CA LYS A 216 6.21 0.41 -12.16
C LYS A 216 5.79 -0.03 -13.56
N ALA A 217 6.45 -1.05 -14.07
CA ALA A 217 6.09 -1.72 -15.32
C ALA A 217 5.69 -3.17 -15.03
N THR A 218 4.51 -3.57 -15.47
CA THR A 218 3.97 -4.92 -15.25
C THR A 218 3.63 -5.57 -16.59
N LYS A 219 3.96 -6.85 -16.73
CA LYS A 219 3.58 -7.66 -17.88
C LYS A 219 3.20 -9.06 -17.44
N ALA A 220 2.03 -9.54 -17.89
CA ALA A 220 1.65 -10.93 -17.69
C ALA A 220 2.37 -11.82 -18.71
N ILE A 221 3.02 -12.88 -18.21
CA ILE A 221 3.55 -13.98 -19.03
C ILE A 221 2.48 -15.07 -19.06
N ASN A 222 1.89 -15.29 -20.21
CA ASN A 222 0.88 -16.32 -20.40
C ASN A 222 1.57 -17.65 -20.74
N PHE A 223 1.42 -18.66 -19.88
CA PHE A 223 1.93 -20.02 -20.12
C PHE A 223 0.90 -20.87 -20.87
N ASN A 224 -0.38 -20.65 -20.59
CA ASN A 224 -1.51 -21.28 -21.28
C ASN A 224 -2.78 -20.44 -21.05
N ASP A 225 -3.92 -20.89 -21.56
CA ASP A 225 -5.21 -20.19 -21.45
C ASP A 225 -5.74 -20.06 -20.00
N LYS A 226 -5.19 -20.83 -19.08
CA LYS A 226 -5.64 -20.87 -17.67
C LYS A 226 -4.62 -20.28 -16.68
N PHE A 227 -3.36 -20.17 -17.07
CA PHE A 227 -2.29 -19.72 -16.18
C PHE A 227 -1.47 -18.59 -16.80
N SER A 228 -1.43 -17.47 -16.10
CA SER A 228 -0.57 -16.33 -16.41
C SER A 228 0.16 -15.87 -15.15
N LEU A 229 1.43 -15.52 -15.29
CA LEU A 229 2.27 -15.00 -14.22
C LEU A 229 2.57 -13.52 -14.51
N PRO A 230 1.97 -12.56 -13.78
CA PRO A 230 2.38 -11.18 -13.83
C PRO A 230 3.78 -11.02 -13.22
N ILE A 231 4.68 -10.46 -14.00
CA ILE A 231 6.01 -10.01 -13.55
C ILE A 231 6.05 -8.50 -13.57
N PHE A 232 6.82 -7.92 -12.69
CA PHE A 232 6.99 -6.47 -12.68
C PHE A 232 8.41 -6.04 -12.32
N VAL A 233 8.73 -4.82 -12.74
CA VAL A 233 9.88 -4.07 -12.29
C VAL A 233 9.41 -2.69 -11.88
N GLN A 234 9.96 -2.15 -10.80
CA GLN A 234 9.66 -0.82 -10.31
C GLN A 234 10.95 -0.07 -9.99
N ALA A 235 11.14 1.06 -10.66
CA ALA A 235 12.16 2.03 -10.31
C ALA A 235 11.54 3.01 -9.30
N ILE A 236 12.22 3.25 -8.19
CA ILE A 236 11.77 4.12 -7.10
C ILE A 236 12.91 5.06 -6.75
N TRP A 237 12.60 6.33 -6.62
CA TRP A 237 13.51 7.35 -6.14
C TRP A 237 12.87 8.10 -4.97
N ASN A 238 13.61 8.20 -3.86
CA ASN A 238 13.29 9.06 -2.72
C ASN A 238 14.17 10.32 -2.77
N PRO A 239 13.70 11.44 -3.33
CA PRO A 239 14.50 12.66 -3.43
C PRO A 239 14.93 13.22 -2.08
N ARG A 240 14.10 13.01 -1.03
CA ARG A 240 14.39 13.51 0.32
C ARG A 240 15.58 12.81 0.97
N LEU A 241 15.72 11.52 0.74
CA LEU A 241 16.81 10.69 1.28
C LEU A 241 17.97 10.52 0.27
N GLU A 242 17.83 11.04 -0.96
CA GLU A 242 18.76 10.84 -2.08
C GLU A 242 18.99 9.36 -2.38
N ASP A 243 17.93 8.54 -2.18
CA ASP A 243 17.99 7.08 -2.31
C ASP A 243 17.19 6.58 -3.51
N ALA A 244 17.65 5.52 -4.15
CA ALA A 244 17.02 4.92 -5.32
C ALA A 244 17.04 3.40 -5.27
N HIS A 245 15.91 2.79 -5.66
CA HIS A 245 15.73 1.35 -5.63
C HIS A 245 15.21 0.84 -6.97
N LEU A 246 15.60 -0.38 -7.32
CA LEU A 246 15.05 -1.14 -8.42
C LEU A 246 14.49 -2.45 -7.87
N VAL A 247 13.18 -2.58 -7.83
CA VAL A 247 12.47 -3.73 -7.28
C VAL A 247 11.95 -4.60 -8.42
N PHE A 248 12.22 -5.90 -8.35
CA PHE A 248 11.64 -6.92 -9.23
C PHE A 248 10.64 -7.75 -8.45
N GLY A 249 9.57 -8.19 -9.10
CA GLY A 249 8.63 -9.07 -8.44
C GLY A 249 7.80 -9.89 -9.40
N VAL A 250 7.18 -10.91 -8.81
CA VAL A 250 6.19 -11.77 -9.47
C VAL A 250 4.95 -11.85 -8.59
N THR A 251 3.77 -11.86 -9.22
CA THR A 251 2.50 -11.97 -8.51
C THR A 251 1.93 -13.36 -8.71
N LEU A 252 1.76 -14.09 -7.62
CA LEU A 252 1.10 -15.40 -7.57
C LEU A 252 -0.37 -15.19 -7.20
N ARG A 253 -1.27 -15.72 -8.02
CA ARG A 253 -2.72 -15.70 -7.78
C ARG A 253 -3.35 -16.92 -8.44
N PRO A 254 -4.39 -17.54 -7.81
CA PRO A 254 -5.12 -18.67 -8.40
C PRO A 254 -5.89 -18.29 -9.66
#